data_c592aea3176fd3a3feeb2c71a6c31980
#
_entry.id   c592aea3176fd3a3feeb2c71a6c31980
#
_cell.length_a   1.000
_cell.length_b   1.000
_cell.length_c   1.000
_cell.angle_alpha   90.00
_cell.angle_beta   90.00
_cell.angle_gamma   90.00
#
_symmetry.space_group_name_H-M   'P 1'
#
loop_
_entity.id
_entity.type
_entity.pdbx_description
1 polymer ?
#
loop_
_entity_poly.entity_id
_entity_poly.type
_entity_poly.pdbx_seq_one_letter_code
_entity_poly.pdbx_strand_id
1 'polypeptide(L)'
;NSGRLDCGTQGVKDTVSAERLRGIRIFDITDISAPKYIANVQTCRGSHTHTVLADPKDKDNVYVYVSGSAGVRSPNELPGCSRLAPDQDPNSALFRIEVIKVPLAHPEQAAIVSSPRIFHDLVAPPAHGESPEDVAAAKKAAAEYRAKGGYTAELFGAERIIPPQFINPMLDSIVKARGGSGAPTGADSAALRTALPAILAARFGAP
;
A
#
# COMPACT_ATOMS: atom_id res chain seq x y z
N ASN A 1 2.68 11.83 -6.50
CA ASN A 1 3.73 11.08 -7.18
C ASN A 1 4.64 10.45 -6.13
N SER A 2 4.92 9.16 -6.26
CA SER A 2 5.89 8.46 -5.38
C SER A 2 7.31 8.63 -5.91
N GLY A 3 8.31 8.57 -5.03
CA GLY A 3 9.71 8.61 -5.43
C GLY A 3 10.10 7.43 -6.33
N ARG A 4 11.11 7.65 -7.18
CA ARG A 4 11.68 6.64 -8.08
C ARG A 4 12.91 6.00 -7.46
N LEU A 5 13.25 4.78 -7.89
CA LEU A 5 14.48 4.08 -7.48
C LEU A 5 15.73 4.85 -7.86
N ASP A 6 15.74 5.43 -9.04
CA ASP A 6 16.86 6.18 -9.63
C ASP A 6 16.99 7.63 -9.13
N CYS A 7 16.24 8.03 -8.10
CA CYS A 7 16.15 9.40 -7.61
C CYS A 7 15.62 10.43 -8.63
N GLY A 8 15.04 9.97 -9.74
CA GLY A 8 14.44 10.85 -10.74
C GLY A 8 13.31 11.72 -10.17
N THR A 9 13.21 12.96 -10.64
CA THR A 9 12.26 13.98 -10.13
C THR A 9 10.84 13.81 -10.66
N GLN A 10 10.64 13.03 -11.72
CA GLN A 10 9.34 12.88 -12.39
C GLN A 10 8.29 12.11 -11.57
N GLY A 11 8.74 11.37 -10.55
CA GLY A 11 7.89 10.50 -9.75
C GLY A 11 7.38 9.27 -10.52
N VAL A 12 6.56 8.47 -9.86
CA VAL A 12 5.90 7.29 -10.45
C VAL A 12 4.39 7.52 -10.43
N LYS A 13 3.78 7.50 -11.62
CA LYS A 13 2.33 7.75 -11.79
C LYS A 13 1.51 6.47 -11.72
N ASP A 14 2.07 5.35 -12.20
CA ASP A 14 1.37 4.07 -12.28
C ASP A 14 1.02 3.53 -10.90
N THR A 15 -0.14 2.88 -10.80
CA THR A 15 -0.60 2.28 -9.55
C THR A 15 0.31 1.14 -9.10
N VAL A 16 0.83 0.36 -10.04
CA VAL A 16 1.81 -0.71 -9.84
C VAL A 16 3.03 -0.42 -10.67
N SER A 17 4.20 -0.30 -10.04
CA SER A 17 5.45 -0.02 -10.76
C SER A 17 6.66 -0.49 -9.97
N ALA A 18 7.50 -1.31 -10.61
CA ALA A 18 8.78 -1.75 -10.04
C ALA A 18 9.77 -0.59 -9.85
N GLU A 19 9.57 0.55 -10.53
CA GLU A 19 10.42 1.75 -10.39
C GLU A 19 10.10 2.58 -9.14
N ARG A 20 9.01 2.25 -8.43
CA ARG A 20 8.63 2.98 -7.22
C ARG A 20 9.54 2.65 -6.06
N LEU A 21 10.11 3.68 -5.45
CA LEU A 21 10.82 3.51 -4.19
C LEU A 21 9.81 3.46 -3.03
N ARG A 22 9.87 2.39 -2.27
CA ARG A 22 9.29 2.26 -0.92
C ARG A 22 10.27 1.47 -0.07
N GLY A 23 10.97 2.14 0.84
CA GLY A 23 12.04 1.55 1.63
C GLY A 23 13.03 2.62 2.07
N ILE A 24 14.31 2.31 2.06
CA ILE A 24 15.39 3.23 2.39
C ILE A 24 16.31 3.47 1.19
N ARG A 25 16.99 4.61 1.21
CA ARG A 25 18.10 4.94 0.32
C ARG A 25 19.36 5.10 1.12
N ILE A 26 20.47 4.75 0.53
CA ILE A 26 21.81 4.85 1.12
C ILE A 26 22.62 5.83 0.27
N PHE A 27 23.22 6.81 0.93
CA PHE A 27 24.06 7.81 0.30
C PHE A 27 25.42 7.86 0.96
N ASP A 28 26.47 8.08 0.18
CA ASP A 28 27.76 8.55 0.66
C ASP A 28 27.64 10.06 0.87
N ILE A 29 27.88 10.49 2.10
CA ILE A 29 27.86 11.89 2.54
C ILE A 29 29.23 12.39 2.99
N THR A 30 30.31 11.75 2.56
CA THR A 30 31.69 12.19 2.84
C THR A 30 31.87 13.64 2.41
N ASP A 31 31.30 14.03 1.28
CA ASP A 31 31.07 15.42 0.90
C ASP A 31 29.56 15.73 1.03
N ILE A 32 29.19 16.40 2.11
CA ILE A 32 27.79 16.72 2.38
C ILE A 32 27.19 17.70 1.37
N SER A 33 28.02 18.47 0.66
CA SER A 33 27.58 19.39 -0.39
C SER A 33 27.23 18.64 -1.70
N ALA A 34 27.73 17.42 -1.86
CA ALA A 34 27.53 16.57 -3.03
C ALA A 34 27.25 15.11 -2.65
N PRO A 35 26.12 14.80 -2.00
CA PRO A 35 25.77 13.44 -1.60
C PRO A 35 25.70 12.50 -2.81
N LYS A 36 26.36 11.34 -2.72
CA LYS A 36 26.34 10.33 -3.80
C LYS A 36 25.40 9.20 -3.45
N TYR A 37 24.44 8.95 -4.33
CA TYR A 37 23.55 7.80 -4.21
C TYR A 37 24.33 6.49 -4.41
N ILE A 38 24.19 5.54 -3.45
CA ILE A 38 24.85 4.25 -3.51
C ILE A 38 23.83 3.14 -3.85
N ALA A 39 22.79 3.02 -3.03
CA ALA A 39 21.85 1.92 -3.12
C ALA A 39 20.48 2.26 -2.55
N ASN A 40 19.52 1.35 -2.77
CA ASN A 40 18.26 1.34 -2.06
C ASN A 40 17.89 -0.08 -1.63
N VAL A 41 17.11 -0.20 -0.56
CA VAL A 41 16.50 -1.45 -0.15
C VAL A 41 14.99 -1.25 -0.10
N GLN A 42 14.29 -2.05 -0.90
CA GLN A 42 12.84 -2.00 -1.02
C GLN A 42 12.18 -2.79 0.11
N THR A 43 11.08 -2.27 0.64
CA THR A 43 10.25 -2.94 1.64
C THR A 43 8.81 -3.03 1.17
N CYS A 44 8.04 -3.94 1.74
CA CYS A 44 6.65 -4.15 1.34
C CYS A 44 5.72 -2.98 1.72
N ARG A 45 6.08 -2.19 2.74
CA ARG A 45 5.24 -1.11 3.29
C ARG A 45 5.94 0.23 3.38
N GLY A 46 7.09 0.39 2.73
CA GLY A 46 7.89 1.60 2.80
C GLY A 46 8.61 1.74 4.16
N SER A 47 9.06 2.96 4.45
CA SER A 47 9.63 3.33 5.75
C SER A 47 8.83 4.51 6.30
N HIS A 48 8.11 4.28 7.41
CA HIS A 48 7.45 5.34 8.17
C HIS A 48 8.41 5.88 9.23
N THR A 49 9.00 4.94 9.98
CA THR A 49 10.07 5.21 10.94
C THR A 49 11.19 4.20 10.72
N HIS A 50 12.41 4.63 10.97
CA HIS A 50 13.55 3.72 10.98
C HIS A 50 14.55 4.14 12.05
N THR A 51 15.30 3.17 12.55
CA THR A 51 16.37 3.38 13.51
C THR A 51 17.63 2.72 12.99
N VAL A 52 18.73 3.46 12.99
CA VAL A 52 20.04 2.94 12.64
C VAL A 52 20.75 2.50 13.92
N LEU A 53 21.20 1.26 13.93
CA LEU A 53 21.91 0.66 15.06
C LEU A 53 23.31 0.21 14.61
N ALA A 54 24.33 0.64 15.35
CA ALA A 54 25.65 0.07 15.30
C ALA A 54 25.79 -0.96 16.42
N ASP A 55 26.09 -2.22 16.07
CA ASP A 55 26.35 -3.26 17.05
C ASP A 55 27.81 -3.18 17.50
N PRO A 56 28.11 -3.03 18.80
CA PRO A 56 29.50 -3.03 19.30
C PRO A 56 30.28 -4.31 18.99
N LYS A 57 29.57 -5.42 18.74
CA LYS A 57 30.14 -6.72 18.41
C LYS A 57 30.32 -6.95 16.91
N ASP A 58 29.68 -6.12 16.07
CA ASP A 58 29.76 -6.19 14.62
C ASP A 58 30.09 -4.79 14.05
N LYS A 59 31.37 -4.48 14.03
CA LYS A 59 31.87 -3.15 13.60
C LYS A 59 31.90 -2.98 12.09
N ASP A 60 31.76 -4.05 11.34
CA ASP A 60 31.80 -4.04 9.88
C ASP A 60 30.46 -3.70 9.24
N ASN A 61 29.40 -3.67 10.05
CA ASN A 61 28.05 -3.47 9.57
C ASN A 61 27.28 -2.44 10.42
N VAL A 62 26.30 -1.81 9.81
CA VAL A 62 25.20 -1.14 10.52
C VAL A 62 23.89 -1.81 10.17
N TYR A 63 22.93 -1.73 11.08
CA TYR A 63 21.60 -2.30 10.92
C TYR A 63 20.55 -1.22 10.92
N VAL A 64 19.63 -1.27 9.96
CA VAL A 64 18.50 -0.35 9.88
C VAL A 64 17.22 -1.12 10.13
N TYR A 65 16.54 -0.79 11.23
CA TYR A 65 15.25 -1.34 11.61
C TYR A 65 14.17 -0.46 11.02
N VAL A 66 13.36 -0.99 10.10
CA VAL A 66 12.37 -0.24 9.34
C VAL A 66 10.97 -0.69 9.70
N SER A 67 10.14 0.24 10.14
CA SER A 67 8.70 0.05 10.32
C SER A 67 7.95 0.79 9.20
N GLY A 68 7.20 0.04 8.39
CA GLY A 68 6.40 0.58 7.30
C GLY A 68 4.93 0.72 7.68
N SER A 69 4.30 1.83 7.32
CA SER A 69 2.86 2.09 7.58
C SER A 69 2.02 2.18 6.31
N ALA A 70 2.64 2.26 5.13
CA ALA A 70 1.90 2.29 3.87
C ALA A 70 1.13 0.99 3.62
N GLY A 71 0.12 1.04 2.74
CA GLY A 71 -0.52 -0.18 2.24
C GLY A 71 0.50 -1.15 1.65
N VAL A 72 0.28 -2.44 1.84
CA VAL A 72 1.18 -3.47 1.31
C VAL A 72 1.23 -3.36 -0.21
N ARG A 73 2.43 -3.39 -0.78
CA ARG A 73 2.66 -3.35 -2.24
C ARG A 73 2.08 -4.59 -2.91
N SER A 74 1.67 -4.43 -4.16
CA SER A 74 1.35 -5.57 -5.02
C SER A 74 2.58 -6.49 -5.16
N PRO A 75 2.41 -7.83 -5.14
CA PRO A 75 3.50 -8.75 -5.47
C PRO A 75 4.04 -8.56 -6.90
N ASN A 76 3.26 -7.94 -7.81
CA ASN A 76 3.72 -7.53 -9.14
C ASN A 76 4.66 -6.32 -9.10
N GLU A 77 4.63 -5.54 -8.03
CA GLU A 77 5.55 -4.41 -7.82
C GLU A 77 6.80 -4.86 -7.07
N LEU A 78 6.63 -5.68 -6.04
CA LEU A 78 7.71 -6.27 -5.26
C LEU A 78 7.32 -7.70 -4.87
N PRO A 79 7.95 -8.73 -5.46
CA PRO A 79 7.70 -10.13 -5.10
C PRO A 79 7.88 -10.39 -3.61
N GLY A 80 7.08 -11.30 -3.05
CA GLY A 80 7.13 -11.67 -1.63
C GLY A 80 6.35 -10.74 -0.70
N CYS A 81 5.66 -9.71 -1.22
CA CYS A 81 4.77 -8.88 -0.42
C CYS A 81 3.37 -9.52 -0.33
N SER A 82 2.98 -9.96 0.85
CA SER A 82 1.67 -10.52 1.12
C SER A 82 0.85 -9.61 2.01
N ARG A 83 -0.45 -9.48 1.69
CA ARG A 83 -1.45 -8.71 2.46
C ARG A 83 -2.29 -9.57 3.38
N LEU A 84 -2.16 -10.88 3.25
CA LEU A 84 -2.91 -11.79 4.09
C LEU A 84 -2.59 -11.55 5.57
N ALA A 85 -3.53 -11.87 6.44
CA ALA A 85 -3.30 -11.76 7.87
C ALA A 85 -2.20 -12.73 8.33
N PRO A 86 -1.48 -12.42 9.42
CA PRO A 86 -0.37 -13.26 9.88
C PRO A 86 -0.73 -14.71 10.21
N ASP A 87 -1.98 -14.96 10.54
CA ASP A 87 -2.53 -16.30 10.76
C ASP A 87 -2.81 -17.06 9.46
N GLN A 88 -2.96 -16.35 8.34
CA GLN A 88 -3.20 -16.91 7.02
C GLN A 88 -1.91 -17.09 6.21
N ASP A 89 -0.92 -16.24 6.43
CA ASP A 89 0.36 -16.28 5.73
C ASP A 89 1.52 -15.94 6.66
N PRO A 90 2.43 -16.89 6.92
CA PRO A 90 3.61 -16.66 7.73
C PRO A 90 4.52 -15.56 7.15
N ASN A 91 4.42 -15.26 5.85
CA ASN A 91 5.18 -14.20 5.16
C ASN A 91 4.41 -12.87 5.04
N SER A 92 3.26 -12.75 5.71
CA SER A 92 2.49 -11.50 5.71
C SER A 92 3.40 -10.28 5.96
N ALA A 93 3.19 -9.22 5.18
CA ALA A 93 3.89 -7.95 5.38
C ALA A 93 3.28 -7.09 6.50
N LEU A 94 2.22 -7.59 7.15
CA LEU A 94 1.59 -6.91 8.28
C LEU A 94 2.34 -7.21 9.58
N PHE A 95 2.46 -6.20 10.44
CA PHE A 95 3.01 -6.31 11.81
C PHE A 95 4.44 -6.86 11.91
N ARG A 96 5.27 -6.62 10.89
CA ARG A 96 6.68 -6.98 10.92
C ARG A 96 7.59 -5.76 10.82
N ILE A 97 8.81 -5.89 11.33
CA ILE A 97 9.90 -4.96 11.13
C ILE A 97 10.86 -5.57 10.11
N GLU A 98 11.31 -4.77 9.14
CA GLU A 98 12.38 -5.19 8.23
C GLU A 98 13.73 -4.78 8.84
N VAL A 99 14.63 -5.75 9.02
CA VAL A 99 16.00 -5.51 9.48
C VAL A 99 16.91 -5.52 8.28
N ILE A 100 17.47 -4.38 7.95
CA ILE A 100 18.37 -4.21 6.82
C ILE A 100 19.80 -4.15 7.36
N LYS A 101 20.66 -5.06 6.88
CA LYS A 101 22.10 -5.04 7.12
C LYS A 101 22.77 -4.21 6.03
N VAL A 102 23.61 -3.28 6.42
CA VAL A 102 24.42 -2.45 5.53
C VAL A 102 25.89 -2.69 5.84
N PRO A 103 26.63 -3.46 5.01
CA PRO A 103 28.07 -3.63 5.13
C PRO A 103 28.78 -2.30 4.89
N LEU A 104 29.63 -1.85 5.82
CA LEU A 104 30.28 -0.54 5.71
C LEU A 104 31.31 -0.49 4.58
N ALA A 105 31.98 -1.61 4.28
CA ALA A 105 32.92 -1.69 3.17
C ALA A 105 32.24 -1.79 1.79
N HIS A 106 30.99 -2.29 1.77
CA HIS A 106 30.21 -2.57 0.57
C HIS A 106 28.74 -2.19 0.76
N PRO A 107 28.42 -0.90 0.99
CA PRO A 107 27.06 -0.47 1.29
C PRO A 107 26.06 -0.72 0.15
N GLU A 108 26.53 -0.91 -1.08
CA GLU A 108 25.74 -1.36 -2.23
C GLU A 108 25.16 -2.77 -2.07
N GLN A 109 25.70 -3.59 -1.14
CA GLN A 109 25.22 -4.93 -0.82
C GLN A 109 24.17 -4.93 0.31
N ALA A 110 23.67 -3.78 0.69
CA ALA A 110 22.64 -3.67 1.71
C ALA A 110 21.40 -4.51 1.35
N ALA A 111 20.93 -5.31 2.31
CA ALA A 111 19.81 -6.23 2.11
C ALA A 111 19.01 -6.45 3.40
N ILE A 112 17.75 -6.86 3.25
CA ILE A 112 16.94 -7.35 4.36
C ILE A 112 17.51 -8.70 4.80
N VAL A 113 17.91 -8.80 6.06
CA VAL A 113 18.46 -10.04 6.65
C VAL A 113 17.49 -10.74 7.59
N SER A 114 16.50 -10.03 8.10
CA SER A 114 15.41 -10.63 8.85
C SER A 114 14.17 -9.73 8.84
N SER A 115 13.02 -10.33 9.11
CA SER A 115 11.74 -9.63 9.18
C SER A 115 10.95 -10.10 10.42
N PRO A 116 11.46 -9.82 11.64
CA PRO A 116 10.81 -10.28 12.85
C PRO A 116 9.43 -9.67 13.03
N ARG A 117 8.51 -10.46 13.54
CA ARG A 117 7.21 -10.01 14.03
C ARG A 117 7.30 -9.72 15.50
N ILE A 118 6.84 -8.53 15.89
CA ILE A 118 6.85 -8.13 17.29
C ILE A 118 5.71 -8.81 18.05
N PHE A 119 4.63 -9.17 17.33
CA PHE A 119 3.43 -9.76 17.92
C PHE A 119 3.15 -11.09 17.22
N HIS A 120 3.34 -12.21 17.92
CA HIS A 120 3.21 -13.55 17.37
C HIS A 120 1.77 -14.07 17.33
N ASP A 121 0.93 -13.65 18.26
CA ASP A 121 -0.39 -14.19 18.47
C ASP A 121 -1.50 -13.14 18.27
N LEU A 122 -1.26 -12.18 17.35
CA LEU A 122 -2.32 -11.27 17.00
C LEU A 122 -3.41 -12.02 16.23
N VAL A 123 -4.41 -12.43 16.95
CA VAL A 123 -5.76 -12.54 16.38
C VAL A 123 -6.11 -11.15 15.86
N ALA A 124 -6.57 -11.05 14.61
CA ALA A 124 -7.08 -9.79 14.11
C ALA A 124 -8.04 -9.21 15.15
N PRO A 125 -7.83 -8.00 15.67
CA PRO A 125 -8.78 -7.43 16.60
C PRO A 125 -10.16 -7.48 15.94
N PRO A 126 -11.21 -7.77 16.69
CA PRO A 126 -12.56 -7.56 16.19
C PRO A 126 -12.60 -6.16 15.61
N ALA A 127 -13.18 -6.00 14.44
CA ALA A 127 -13.18 -4.78 13.66
C ALA A 127 -13.19 -3.55 14.58
N HIS A 128 -12.15 -2.75 14.54
CA HIS A 128 -11.80 -1.73 15.50
C HIS A 128 -13.02 -1.01 16.07
N GLY A 129 -13.43 -1.34 17.30
CA GLY A 129 -14.36 -0.54 18.09
C GLY A 129 -15.73 -0.28 17.44
N GLU A 130 -16.07 -0.91 16.31
CA GLU A 130 -17.43 -0.85 15.78
C GLU A 130 -18.32 -1.70 16.68
N SER A 131 -19.19 -1.05 17.43
CA SER A 131 -20.22 -1.76 18.18
C SER A 131 -21.19 -2.48 17.22
N PRO A 132 -21.92 -3.50 17.66
CA PRO A 132 -22.97 -4.12 16.85
C PRO A 132 -23.97 -3.09 16.33
N GLU A 133 -24.23 -2.02 17.11
CA GLU A 133 -25.10 -0.92 16.72
C GLU A 133 -24.50 -0.08 15.58
N ASP A 134 -23.18 0.20 15.63
CA ASP A 134 -22.48 0.94 14.56
C ASP A 134 -22.47 0.14 13.27
N VAL A 135 -22.24 -1.16 13.33
CA VAL A 135 -22.30 -2.06 12.17
C VAL A 135 -23.71 -2.07 11.57
N ALA A 136 -24.74 -2.18 12.41
CA ALA A 136 -26.13 -2.14 11.97
C ALA A 136 -26.50 -0.79 11.34
N ALA A 137 -26.06 0.32 11.95
CA ALA A 137 -26.26 1.67 11.44
C ALA A 137 -25.56 1.88 10.07
N ALA A 138 -24.32 1.43 9.94
CA ALA A 138 -23.56 1.50 8.69
C ALA A 138 -24.22 0.70 7.57
N LYS A 139 -24.68 -0.53 7.87
CA LYS A 139 -25.42 -1.38 6.92
C LYS A 139 -26.74 -0.73 6.47
N LYS A 140 -27.50 -0.15 7.41
CA LYS A 140 -28.70 0.58 7.09
C LYS A 140 -28.42 1.81 6.21
N ALA A 141 -27.42 2.61 6.55
CA ALA A 141 -27.00 3.78 5.76
C ALA A 141 -26.56 3.39 4.35
N ALA A 142 -25.81 2.31 4.18
CA ALA A 142 -25.41 1.79 2.87
C ALA A 142 -26.62 1.36 2.04
N ALA A 143 -27.58 0.65 2.65
CA ALA A 143 -28.83 0.23 1.99
C ALA A 143 -29.69 1.43 1.55
N GLU A 144 -29.87 2.42 2.40
CA GLU A 144 -30.58 3.66 2.08
C GLU A 144 -29.89 4.47 0.96
N TYR A 145 -28.55 4.55 1.01
CA TYR A 145 -27.79 5.24 -0.02
C TYR A 145 -27.91 4.55 -1.37
N ARG A 146 -27.83 3.22 -1.40
CA ARG A 146 -28.04 2.41 -2.60
C ARG A 146 -29.45 2.57 -3.16
N ALA A 147 -30.48 2.56 -2.30
CA ALA A 147 -31.87 2.78 -2.71
C ALA A 147 -32.10 4.14 -3.38
N LYS A 148 -31.33 5.15 -3.01
CA LYS A 148 -31.31 6.50 -3.63
C LYS A 148 -30.43 6.56 -4.90
N GLY A 149 -29.95 5.43 -5.40
CA GLY A 149 -29.10 5.37 -6.59
C GLY A 149 -27.61 5.57 -6.31
N GLY A 150 -27.18 5.63 -5.05
CA GLY A 150 -25.78 5.69 -4.67
C GLY A 150 -24.99 4.42 -5.00
N TYR A 151 -23.67 4.49 -4.90
CA TYR A 151 -22.78 3.36 -5.17
C TYR A 151 -22.27 2.77 -3.85
N THR A 152 -22.41 1.47 -3.71
CA THR A 152 -21.86 0.71 -2.61
C THR A 152 -21.02 -0.45 -3.15
N ALA A 153 -20.08 -0.94 -2.38
CA ALA A 153 -19.31 -2.13 -2.71
C ALA A 153 -18.87 -2.87 -1.44
N GLU A 154 -18.63 -4.16 -1.58
CA GLU A 154 -18.01 -4.97 -0.56
C GLU A 154 -16.52 -4.63 -0.48
N LEU A 155 -16.08 -4.13 0.67
CA LEU A 155 -14.67 -3.81 0.95
C LEU A 155 -14.34 -4.23 2.37
N PHE A 156 -13.29 -5.05 2.51
CA PHE A 156 -12.80 -5.51 3.82
C PHE A 156 -13.90 -6.22 4.64
N GLY A 157 -14.68 -7.07 3.98
CA GLY A 157 -15.72 -7.89 4.62
C GLY A 157 -16.99 -7.13 5.02
N ALA A 158 -17.20 -5.90 4.52
CA ALA A 158 -18.41 -5.14 4.79
C ALA A 158 -18.86 -4.30 3.58
N GLU A 159 -20.18 -4.13 3.43
CA GLU A 159 -20.72 -3.19 2.44
C GLU A 159 -20.39 -1.75 2.85
N ARG A 160 -19.70 -1.04 1.97
CA ARG A 160 -19.26 0.35 2.18
C ARG A 160 -19.86 1.28 1.14
N ILE A 161 -20.21 2.49 1.55
CA ILE A 161 -20.59 3.58 0.64
C ILE A 161 -19.36 4.02 -0.12
N ILE A 162 -19.49 4.13 -1.45
CA ILE A 162 -18.43 4.72 -2.29
C ILE A 162 -18.80 6.16 -2.57
N PRO A 163 -18.05 7.12 -2.01
CA PRO A 163 -18.38 8.53 -2.15
C PRO A 163 -18.31 9.03 -3.60
N PRO A 164 -19.12 10.04 -3.97
CA PRO A 164 -19.18 10.57 -5.33
C PRO A 164 -17.85 11.01 -5.92
N GLN A 165 -16.93 11.53 -5.09
CA GLN A 165 -15.59 11.93 -5.55
C GLN A 165 -14.76 10.80 -6.15
N PHE A 166 -15.06 9.54 -5.81
CA PHE A 166 -14.43 8.37 -6.43
C PHE A 166 -15.23 7.84 -7.63
N ILE A 167 -16.55 8.01 -7.61
CA ILE A 167 -17.45 7.53 -8.66
C ILE A 167 -17.42 8.44 -9.89
N ASN A 168 -17.44 9.75 -9.70
CA ASN A 168 -17.55 10.71 -10.80
C ASN A 168 -16.43 10.57 -11.84
N PRO A 169 -15.13 10.46 -11.46
CA PRO A 169 -14.07 10.24 -12.43
C PRO A 169 -14.19 8.92 -13.20
N MET A 170 -14.77 7.88 -12.59
CA MET A 170 -15.01 6.59 -13.24
C MET A 170 -16.14 6.70 -14.27
N LEU A 171 -17.23 7.40 -13.92
CA LEU A 171 -18.32 7.70 -14.86
C LEU A 171 -17.83 8.55 -16.04
N ASP A 172 -17.04 9.58 -15.78
CA ASP A 172 -16.43 10.41 -16.83
C ASP A 172 -15.56 9.57 -17.78
N SER A 173 -14.84 8.60 -17.25
CA SER A 173 -14.02 7.66 -18.06
C SER A 173 -14.89 6.78 -18.96
N ILE A 174 -16.03 6.29 -18.45
CA ILE A 174 -17.00 5.51 -19.24
C ILE A 174 -17.61 6.35 -20.35
N VAL A 175 -18.04 7.58 -20.01
CA VAL A 175 -18.61 8.53 -21.01
C VAL A 175 -17.60 8.81 -22.13
N LYS A 176 -16.34 9.05 -21.79
CA LYS A 176 -15.26 9.25 -22.77
C LYS A 176 -15.00 8.01 -23.60
N ALA A 177 -14.98 6.83 -23.00
CA ALA A 177 -14.72 5.56 -23.69
C ALA A 177 -15.76 5.24 -24.79
N ARG A 178 -17.04 5.65 -24.59
CA ARG A 178 -18.07 5.51 -25.62
C ARG A 178 -18.09 6.66 -26.64
N GLY A 179 -17.10 7.55 -26.61
CA GLY A 179 -17.03 8.70 -27.51
C GLY A 179 -18.04 9.82 -27.18
N GLY A 180 -18.63 9.81 -25.99
CA GLY A 180 -19.62 10.78 -25.53
C GLY A 180 -19.00 12.01 -24.88
N SER A 181 -19.78 13.10 -24.89
CA SER A 181 -19.55 14.29 -24.08
C SER A 181 -20.84 14.63 -23.36
N GLY A 182 -20.77 15.04 -22.09
CA GLY A 182 -21.92 15.41 -21.29
C GLY A 182 -22.12 14.56 -20.04
N ALA A 183 -23.30 14.68 -19.43
CA ALA A 183 -23.59 13.96 -18.19
C ALA A 183 -23.70 12.44 -18.40
N PRO A 184 -23.29 11.63 -17.41
CA PRO A 184 -23.49 10.19 -17.45
C PRO A 184 -24.97 9.81 -17.58
N THR A 185 -25.25 8.81 -18.40
CA THR A 185 -26.58 8.24 -18.59
C THR A 185 -26.87 7.10 -17.60
N GLY A 186 -28.12 6.63 -17.59
CA GLY A 186 -28.46 5.41 -16.82
C GLY A 186 -27.68 4.16 -17.27
N ALA A 187 -27.38 4.06 -18.58
CA ALA A 187 -26.56 2.97 -19.12
C ALA A 187 -25.11 3.06 -18.64
N ASP A 188 -24.52 4.25 -18.58
CA ASP A 188 -23.16 4.46 -18.04
C ASP A 188 -23.11 4.09 -16.56
N SER A 189 -24.15 4.45 -15.80
CA SER A 189 -24.28 4.09 -14.39
C SER A 189 -24.41 2.59 -14.19
N ALA A 190 -25.16 1.88 -15.03
CA ALA A 190 -25.30 0.43 -14.98
C ALA A 190 -23.98 -0.26 -15.34
N ALA A 191 -23.27 0.22 -16.37
CA ALA A 191 -21.96 -0.29 -16.75
C ALA A 191 -20.94 -0.15 -15.62
N LEU A 192 -20.92 1.02 -14.94
CA LEU A 192 -20.04 1.21 -13.78
C LEU A 192 -20.38 0.27 -12.63
N ARG A 193 -21.68 0.06 -12.31
CA ARG A 193 -22.07 -0.87 -11.25
C ARG A 193 -21.57 -2.29 -11.51
N THR A 194 -21.62 -2.74 -12.75
CA THR A 194 -21.11 -4.05 -13.16
C THR A 194 -19.58 -4.13 -13.05
N ALA A 195 -18.87 -3.07 -13.43
CA ALA A 195 -17.40 -3.05 -13.44
C ALA A 195 -16.77 -2.74 -12.06
N LEU A 196 -17.52 -2.09 -11.16
CA LEU A 196 -17.00 -1.56 -9.91
C LEU A 196 -16.33 -2.61 -9.01
N PRO A 197 -16.88 -3.84 -8.83
CA PRO A 197 -16.20 -4.86 -8.02
C PRO A 197 -14.82 -5.21 -8.56
N ALA A 198 -14.68 -5.39 -9.87
CA ALA A 198 -13.41 -5.70 -10.51
C ALA A 198 -12.40 -4.54 -10.39
N ILE A 199 -12.86 -3.30 -10.56
CA ILE A 199 -12.03 -2.09 -10.41
C ILE A 199 -11.50 -2.00 -8.97
N LEU A 200 -12.34 -2.24 -7.98
CA LEU A 200 -11.96 -2.17 -6.58
C LEU A 200 -11.03 -3.34 -6.19
N ALA A 201 -11.30 -4.55 -6.68
CA ALA A 201 -10.42 -5.70 -6.48
C ALA A 201 -9.03 -5.46 -7.07
N ALA A 202 -8.93 -4.87 -8.25
CA ALA A 202 -7.64 -4.50 -8.86
C ALA A 202 -6.88 -3.45 -8.03
N ARG A 203 -7.60 -2.54 -7.37
CA ARG A 203 -7.01 -1.43 -6.61
C ARG A 203 -6.65 -1.81 -5.17
N PHE A 204 -7.48 -2.59 -4.52
CA PHE A 204 -7.37 -2.91 -3.08
C PHE A 204 -7.04 -4.38 -2.81
N GLY A 205 -6.99 -5.22 -3.81
CA GLY A 205 -6.93 -6.68 -3.72
C GLY A 205 -8.35 -7.27 -3.73
N ALA A 206 -8.44 -8.56 -4.07
CA ALA A 206 -9.70 -9.29 -3.91
C ALA A 206 -10.12 -9.28 -2.42
N PRO A 207 -11.43 -9.27 -2.12
CA PRO A 207 -11.94 -9.36 -0.76
C PRO A 207 -11.54 -10.66 -0.08
#